data_6f0d678479a70bdab75684f26a3c5396
#
_entry.id   6f0d678479a70bdab75684f26a3c5396
#
_cell.length_a   1.000
_cell.length_b   1.000
_cell.length_c   1.000
_cell.angle_alpha   90.00
_cell.angle_beta   90.00
_cell.angle_gamma   90.00
#
_symmetry.space_group_name_H-M   'P 1'
#
loop_
_entity.id
_entity.type
_entity.pdbx_description
1 polymer ?
#
loop_
_entity_poly.entity_id
_entity_poly.type
_entity_poly.pdbx_seq_one_letter_code
_entity_poly.pdbx_strand_id
1 'polypeptide(L)'
;PKGQVRDYPQYAVRAVMLDVARQYIPLDYLSELTRYAGYFKLSEFRNHINDNGGEQTAAFRVESKVYPQLNEGLPKDQVYSQEAYKAYQKDAKRYGVDVVTEIDTPAHAGAFANIDESLLMDGYHLDLRTEEAYQNAVGVMKNVFDEFLDGEDPVFQNGKFHIGTDEYDKSYSEVV
;
A
#
# COMPACT_ATOMS: atom_id res chain seq x y z
N PRO A 1 34.44 14.59 -23.14
CA PRO A 1 33.82 15.42 -24.15
C PRO A 1 33.22 16.67 -23.50
N LYS A 2 33.41 17.84 -24.15
CA LYS A 2 32.74 19.08 -23.75
C LYS A 2 31.51 19.23 -24.62
N GLY A 3 30.34 19.39 -24.01
CA GLY A 3 29.08 19.54 -24.74
C GLY A 3 27.95 19.97 -23.82
N GLN A 4 26.83 20.38 -24.42
CA GLN A 4 25.58 20.62 -23.71
C GLN A 4 24.70 19.38 -23.87
N VAL A 5 24.17 18.88 -22.76
CA VAL A 5 23.14 17.82 -22.74
C VAL A 5 21.85 18.46 -22.26
N ARG A 6 20.77 18.29 -23.03
CA ARG A 6 19.42 18.67 -22.65
C ARG A 6 18.58 17.41 -22.54
N ASP A 7 18.12 17.14 -21.33
CA ASP A 7 17.35 15.94 -21.03
C ASP A 7 16.16 16.32 -20.13
N TYR A 8 14.96 15.89 -20.52
CA TYR A 8 13.73 16.11 -19.77
C TYR A 8 12.73 14.99 -20.07
N PRO A 9 11.90 14.61 -19.10
CA PRO A 9 10.90 13.56 -19.30
C PRO A 9 9.77 14.06 -20.20
N GLN A 10 9.30 13.19 -21.09
CA GLN A 10 8.10 13.44 -21.89
C GLN A 10 6.82 13.30 -21.06
N TYR A 11 6.83 12.41 -20.06
CA TYR A 11 5.73 12.18 -19.14
C TYR A 11 6.15 12.55 -17.73
N ALA A 12 5.28 13.27 -17.00
CA ALA A 12 5.55 13.67 -15.62
C ALA A 12 5.60 12.46 -14.67
N VAL A 13 4.69 11.50 -14.83
CA VAL A 13 4.65 10.26 -14.06
C VAL A 13 5.21 9.12 -14.90
N ARG A 14 6.22 8.44 -14.36
CA ARG A 14 6.84 7.24 -14.92
C ARG A 14 6.99 6.26 -13.77
N ALA A 15 6.00 5.39 -13.65
CA ALA A 15 5.84 4.52 -12.49
C ALA A 15 5.92 3.05 -12.87
N VAL A 16 6.32 2.24 -11.90
CA VAL A 16 6.15 0.78 -11.89
C VAL A 16 5.49 0.42 -10.55
N MET A 17 4.62 -0.58 -10.58
CA MET A 17 4.00 -1.16 -9.39
C MET A 17 4.57 -2.54 -9.13
N LEU A 18 4.73 -2.88 -7.86
CA LEU A 18 5.12 -4.21 -7.39
C LEU A 18 4.18 -4.65 -6.28
N ASP A 19 3.62 -5.83 -6.45
CA ASP A 19 2.83 -6.51 -5.43
C ASP A 19 3.78 -7.16 -4.41
N VAL A 20 3.84 -6.57 -3.24
CA VAL A 20 4.60 -7.09 -2.08
C VAL A 20 3.70 -7.77 -1.07
N ALA A 21 2.39 -7.71 -1.29
CA ALA A 21 1.39 -8.34 -0.42
C ALA A 21 1.34 -9.85 -0.65
N ARG A 22 1.06 -10.28 -1.89
CA ARG A 22 0.94 -11.70 -2.24
C ARG A 22 2.25 -12.45 -2.14
N GLN A 23 3.37 -11.75 -2.38
CA GLN A 23 4.70 -12.30 -2.18
C GLN A 23 5.57 -11.29 -1.41
N TYR A 24 6.14 -11.72 -0.28
CA TYR A 24 7.03 -10.89 0.48
C TYR A 24 8.34 -10.59 -0.25
N ILE A 25 8.72 -9.34 -0.26
CA ILE A 25 9.99 -8.86 -0.82
C ILE A 25 10.73 -8.05 0.25
N PRO A 26 11.95 -8.42 0.64
CA PRO A 26 12.72 -7.70 1.65
C PRO A 26 12.98 -6.23 1.27
N LEU A 27 13.00 -5.34 2.28
CA LEU A 27 13.20 -3.89 2.04
C LEU A 27 14.56 -3.55 1.42
N ASP A 28 15.60 -4.33 1.66
CA ASP A 28 16.91 -4.15 1.02
C ASP A 28 16.83 -4.38 -0.48
N TYR A 29 16.07 -5.41 -0.90
CA TYR A 29 15.83 -5.67 -2.32
C TYR A 29 14.95 -4.58 -2.95
N LEU A 30 13.90 -4.12 -2.25
CA LEU A 30 13.08 -2.97 -2.71
C LEU A 30 13.93 -1.70 -2.85
N SER A 31 14.86 -1.46 -1.92
CA SER A 31 15.79 -0.33 -1.99
C SER A 31 16.69 -0.43 -3.23
N GLU A 32 17.16 -1.62 -3.56
CA GLU A 32 17.94 -1.85 -4.78
C GLU A 32 17.10 -1.58 -6.04
N LEU A 33 15.86 -2.09 -6.08
CA LEU A 33 14.95 -1.84 -7.20
C LEU A 33 14.66 -0.34 -7.38
N THR A 34 14.45 0.42 -6.29
CA THR A 34 14.22 1.86 -6.39
C THR A 34 15.46 2.62 -6.87
N ARG A 35 16.68 2.16 -6.56
CA ARG A 35 17.91 2.72 -7.15
C ARG A 35 17.95 2.49 -8.66
N TYR A 36 17.62 1.29 -9.12
CA TYR A 36 17.51 1.03 -10.56
C TYR A 36 16.40 1.86 -11.20
N ALA A 37 15.25 1.99 -10.54
CA ALA A 37 14.17 2.86 -11.00
C ALA A 37 14.66 4.31 -11.21
N GLY A 38 15.41 4.86 -10.25
CA GLY A 38 16.04 6.17 -10.37
C GLY A 38 17.05 6.24 -11.52
N TYR A 39 17.88 5.20 -11.70
CA TYR A 39 18.82 5.13 -12.83
C TYR A 39 18.10 5.17 -14.19
N PHE A 40 16.95 4.50 -14.31
CA PHE A 40 16.11 4.52 -15.51
C PHE A 40 15.15 5.72 -15.56
N LYS A 41 15.30 6.69 -14.63
CA LYS A 41 14.52 7.93 -14.57
C LYS A 41 13.02 7.70 -14.36
N LEU A 42 12.65 6.63 -13.67
CA LEU A 42 11.30 6.50 -13.13
C LEU A 42 11.11 7.53 -12.02
N SER A 43 9.91 8.08 -11.92
CA SER A 43 9.56 9.08 -10.89
C SER A 43 8.85 8.47 -9.68
N GLU A 44 8.24 7.30 -9.85
CA GLU A 44 7.50 6.62 -8.80
C GLU A 44 7.76 5.12 -8.82
N PHE A 45 7.78 4.54 -7.61
CA PHE A 45 7.77 3.11 -7.39
C PHE A 45 6.58 2.80 -6.46
N ARG A 46 5.59 2.06 -6.97
CA ARG A 46 4.36 1.80 -6.24
C ARG A 46 4.43 0.45 -5.54
N ASN A 47 4.16 0.43 -4.25
CA ASN A 47 4.09 -0.78 -3.45
C ASN A 47 2.64 -1.09 -3.10
N HIS A 48 2.12 -2.19 -3.62
CA HIS A 48 0.83 -2.77 -3.26
C HIS A 48 1.03 -3.64 -2.02
N ILE A 49 0.58 -3.15 -0.84
CA ILE A 49 0.98 -3.72 0.46
C ILE A 49 -0.04 -4.64 1.11
N ASN A 50 -1.28 -4.67 0.61
CA ASN A 50 -2.31 -5.58 1.10
C ASN A 50 -3.03 -6.27 -0.05
N ASP A 51 -3.33 -7.53 0.15
CA ASP A 51 -4.09 -8.33 -0.81
C ASP A 51 -4.49 -9.68 -0.22
N ASN A 52 -5.29 -10.43 -0.99
CA ASN A 52 -5.74 -11.78 -0.70
C ASN A 52 -4.94 -12.79 -1.53
N GLY A 53 -4.75 -13.99 -0.98
CA GLY A 53 -4.04 -15.08 -1.67
C GLY A 53 -2.52 -14.94 -1.65
N GLY A 54 -1.84 -15.56 -2.63
CA GLY A 54 -0.39 -15.63 -2.67
C GLY A 54 0.17 -16.67 -1.68
N GLU A 55 1.26 -16.33 -1.01
CA GLU A 55 1.89 -17.20 0.01
C GLU A 55 1.07 -17.26 1.31
N GLN A 56 0.23 -16.25 1.55
CA GLN A 56 -0.63 -16.11 2.71
C GLN A 56 -2.08 -15.98 2.26
N THR A 57 -3.04 -16.35 3.14
CA THR A 57 -4.46 -16.20 2.86
C THR A 57 -4.84 -14.75 2.62
N ALA A 58 -4.27 -13.86 3.43
CA ALA A 58 -4.36 -12.41 3.28
C ALA A 58 -3.10 -11.76 3.86
N ALA A 59 -2.73 -10.60 3.37
CA ALA A 59 -1.54 -9.89 3.82
C ALA A 59 -1.80 -8.39 3.98
N PHE A 60 -1.13 -7.80 4.97
CA PHE A 60 -0.94 -6.38 5.13
C PHE A 60 0.52 -6.16 5.58
N ARG A 61 1.38 -5.66 4.70
CA ARG A 61 2.84 -5.79 4.87
C ARG A 61 3.50 -4.70 5.72
N VAL A 62 2.84 -3.58 5.98
CA VAL A 62 3.39 -2.55 6.87
C VAL A 62 2.78 -2.71 8.26
N GLU A 63 3.61 -2.64 9.29
CA GLU A 63 3.17 -2.72 10.68
C GLU A 63 2.07 -1.67 10.97
N SER A 64 0.91 -2.13 11.46
CA SER A 64 -0.09 -1.25 12.04
C SER A 64 0.00 -1.29 13.56
N LYS A 65 0.07 -0.13 14.20
CA LYS A 65 0.06 0.03 15.65
C LYS A 65 -1.35 0.28 16.18
N VAL A 66 -2.23 0.84 15.32
CA VAL A 66 -3.64 1.06 15.64
C VAL A 66 -4.43 -0.25 15.56
N TYR A 67 -4.15 -1.04 14.51
CA TYR A 67 -4.75 -2.36 14.33
C TYR A 67 -3.66 -3.42 14.09
N PRO A 68 -2.95 -3.87 15.16
CA PRO A 68 -1.91 -4.90 15.01
C PRO A 68 -2.42 -6.20 14.38
N GLN A 69 -3.72 -6.45 14.48
CA GLN A 69 -4.40 -7.60 13.88
C GLN A 69 -4.27 -7.64 12.35
N LEU A 70 -4.11 -6.51 11.68
CA LEU A 70 -3.87 -6.47 10.23
C LEU A 70 -2.63 -7.28 9.80
N ASN A 71 -1.66 -7.41 10.69
CA ASN A 71 -0.42 -8.14 10.44
C ASN A 71 -0.49 -9.62 10.90
N GLU A 72 -1.62 -10.07 11.47
CA GLU A 72 -1.77 -11.46 11.93
C GLU A 72 -1.71 -12.43 10.75
N GLY A 73 -1.21 -13.65 11.04
CA GLY A 73 -0.99 -14.68 10.02
C GLY A 73 0.28 -14.51 9.21
N LEU A 74 0.95 -13.36 9.28
CA LEU A 74 2.24 -13.14 8.61
C LEU A 74 3.42 -13.54 9.51
N PRO A 75 4.50 -14.14 8.96
CA PRO A 75 5.76 -14.25 9.67
C PRO A 75 6.26 -12.86 10.08
N LYS A 76 6.77 -12.72 11.31
CA LYS A 76 7.20 -11.41 11.85
C LYS A 76 8.30 -10.72 11.03
N ASP A 77 9.17 -11.50 10.42
CA ASP A 77 10.24 -11.02 9.54
C ASP A 77 9.75 -10.66 8.13
N GLN A 78 8.46 -10.86 7.87
CA GLN A 78 7.79 -10.48 6.61
C GLN A 78 6.80 -9.32 6.77
N VAL A 79 6.89 -8.59 7.88
CA VAL A 79 6.18 -7.34 8.13
C VAL A 79 7.20 -6.22 8.21
N TYR A 80 7.03 -5.18 7.43
CA TYR A 80 7.90 -4.01 7.47
C TYR A 80 7.54 -3.16 8.69
N SER A 81 8.50 -2.93 9.61
CA SER A 81 8.26 -1.95 10.66
C SER A 81 8.04 -0.56 10.07
N GLN A 82 7.27 0.28 10.75
CA GLN A 82 7.02 1.65 10.26
C GLN A 82 8.32 2.43 10.07
N GLU A 83 9.27 2.28 10.99
CA GLU A 83 10.56 2.96 10.95
C GLU A 83 11.39 2.49 9.74
N ALA A 84 11.46 1.18 9.50
CA ALA A 84 12.21 0.63 8.36
C ALA A 84 11.56 1.05 7.02
N TYR A 85 10.23 1.04 6.96
CA TYR A 85 9.52 1.46 5.76
C TYR A 85 9.69 2.96 5.46
N LYS A 86 9.67 3.82 6.48
CA LYS A 86 10.03 5.24 6.34
C LYS A 86 11.46 5.43 5.83
N ALA A 87 12.42 4.69 6.40
CA ALA A 87 13.82 4.78 5.98
C ALA A 87 14.00 4.38 4.51
N TYR A 88 13.34 3.31 4.07
CA TYR A 88 13.29 2.88 2.67
C TYR A 88 12.78 3.98 1.74
N GLN A 89 11.65 4.61 2.08
CA GLN A 89 11.06 5.68 1.28
C GLN A 89 11.99 6.92 1.20
N LYS A 90 12.61 7.28 2.33
CA LYS A 90 13.60 8.38 2.40
C LYS A 90 14.85 8.07 1.55
N ASP A 91 15.30 6.81 1.53
CA ASP A 91 16.42 6.41 0.66
C ASP A 91 16.04 6.48 -0.82
N ALA A 92 14.88 5.96 -1.22
CA ALA A 92 14.38 6.03 -2.59
C ALA A 92 14.33 7.49 -3.11
N LYS A 93 13.89 8.42 -2.26
CA LYS A 93 13.84 9.86 -2.59
C LYS A 93 15.19 10.45 -2.96
N ARG A 94 16.29 9.94 -2.40
CA ARG A 94 17.66 10.36 -2.74
C ARG A 94 18.04 10.05 -4.19
N TYR A 95 17.37 9.07 -4.80
CA TYR A 95 17.52 8.70 -6.20
C TYR A 95 16.46 9.32 -7.12
N GLY A 96 15.64 10.24 -6.58
CA GLY A 96 14.60 10.95 -7.32
C GLY A 96 13.34 10.10 -7.55
N VAL A 97 13.14 9.05 -6.76
CA VAL A 97 11.99 8.15 -6.84
C VAL A 97 11.09 8.38 -5.64
N ASP A 98 9.81 8.68 -5.87
CA ASP A 98 8.78 8.67 -4.84
C ASP A 98 8.25 7.24 -4.68
N VAL A 99 8.28 6.70 -3.47
CA VAL A 99 7.56 5.46 -3.16
C VAL A 99 6.11 5.84 -2.88
N VAL A 100 5.20 5.34 -3.70
CA VAL A 100 3.76 5.52 -3.52
C VAL A 100 3.19 4.23 -2.97
N THR A 101 2.77 4.25 -1.72
CA THR A 101 2.16 3.08 -1.08
C THR A 101 0.70 2.98 -1.46
N GLU A 102 0.23 1.76 -1.72
CA GLU A 102 -1.16 1.45 -1.99
C GLU A 102 -1.73 0.58 -0.88
N ILE A 103 -2.85 1.03 -0.32
CA ILE A 103 -3.76 0.19 0.47
C ILE A 103 -5.00 0.02 -0.39
N ASP A 104 -5.17 -1.18 -0.93
CA ASP A 104 -6.24 -1.49 -1.86
C ASP A 104 -7.51 -1.91 -1.13
N THR A 105 -8.56 -1.18 -1.38
CA THR A 105 -9.90 -1.39 -0.82
C THR A 105 -10.95 -0.74 -1.76
N PRO A 106 -12.22 -1.17 -1.74
CA PRO A 106 -12.89 -2.12 -0.82
C PRO A 106 -12.67 -3.60 -1.13
N ALA A 107 -12.19 -3.97 -2.33
CA ALA A 107 -11.71 -5.32 -2.61
C ALA A 107 -10.33 -5.55 -1.95
N HIS A 108 -9.75 -6.74 -2.12
CA HIS A 108 -8.41 -7.07 -1.61
C HIS A 108 -8.22 -6.85 -0.11
N ALA A 109 -9.33 -6.85 0.65
CA ALA A 109 -9.40 -6.43 2.05
C ALA A 109 -9.33 -7.60 3.06
N GLY A 110 -8.94 -8.81 2.65
CA GLY A 110 -8.99 -10.00 3.51
C GLY A 110 -8.29 -9.86 4.87
N ALA A 111 -7.21 -9.08 4.94
CA ALA A 111 -6.51 -8.83 6.21
C ALA A 111 -7.37 -8.08 7.25
N PHE A 112 -8.39 -7.35 6.81
CA PHE A 112 -9.30 -6.62 7.71
C PHE A 112 -10.22 -7.56 8.50
N ALA A 113 -10.43 -8.81 8.04
CA ALA A 113 -11.14 -9.83 8.81
C ALA A 113 -10.47 -10.13 10.17
N ASN A 114 -9.16 -9.95 10.27
CA ASN A 114 -8.44 -10.13 11.53
C ASN A 114 -8.79 -9.05 12.58
N ILE A 115 -9.30 -7.90 12.15
CA ILE A 115 -9.84 -6.88 13.08
C ILE A 115 -11.23 -7.30 13.53
N ASP A 116 -12.13 -7.58 12.56
CA ASP A 116 -13.48 -8.05 12.77
C ASP A 116 -13.98 -8.69 11.47
N GLU A 117 -14.36 -9.97 11.52
CA GLU A 117 -14.89 -10.70 10.36
C GLU A 117 -16.15 -10.04 9.75
N SER A 118 -16.93 -9.31 10.57
CA SER A 118 -18.12 -8.60 10.12
C SER A 118 -17.85 -7.41 9.20
N LEU A 119 -16.59 -6.97 9.09
CA LEU A 119 -16.18 -5.94 8.12
C LEU A 119 -16.25 -6.43 6.68
N LEU A 120 -16.24 -7.74 6.46
CA LEU A 120 -16.20 -8.35 5.14
C LEU A 120 -17.51 -9.07 4.82
N MET A 121 -17.97 -8.93 3.58
CA MET A 121 -19.19 -9.63 3.13
C MET A 121 -18.94 -11.05 2.62
N ASP A 122 -17.73 -11.38 2.18
CA ASP A 122 -17.38 -12.66 1.57
C ASP A 122 -15.94 -13.14 1.91
N GLY A 123 -15.30 -12.49 2.87
CA GLY A 123 -13.91 -12.76 3.25
C GLY A 123 -12.86 -11.99 2.43
N TYR A 124 -13.26 -11.23 1.42
CA TYR A 124 -12.35 -10.51 0.51
C TYR A 124 -12.71 -9.04 0.33
N HIS A 125 -13.99 -8.69 0.38
CA HIS A 125 -14.50 -7.37 0.12
C HIS A 125 -15.08 -6.74 1.38
N LEU A 126 -14.76 -5.49 1.65
CA LEU A 126 -15.43 -4.72 2.71
C LEU A 126 -16.93 -4.67 2.46
N ASP A 127 -17.73 -4.88 3.50
CA ASP A 127 -19.18 -4.83 3.39
C ASP A 127 -19.67 -3.38 3.38
N LEU A 128 -20.15 -2.96 2.23
CA LEU A 128 -20.71 -1.62 2.01
C LEU A 128 -22.21 -1.68 1.71
N ARG A 129 -22.88 -2.84 1.94
CA ARG A 129 -24.26 -3.09 1.51
C ARG A 129 -25.33 -2.46 2.39
N THR A 130 -25.01 -2.11 3.62
CA THR A 130 -25.92 -1.45 4.54
C THR A 130 -25.27 -0.22 5.13
N GLU A 131 -26.05 0.77 5.57
CA GLU A 131 -25.51 1.97 6.21
C GLU A 131 -24.63 1.63 7.43
N GLU A 132 -25.05 0.66 8.24
CA GLU A 132 -24.28 0.24 9.41
C GLU A 132 -22.93 -0.39 9.01
N ALA A 133 -22.92 -1.34 8.06
CA ALA A 133 -21.71 -1.98 7.58
C ALA A 133 -20.79 -0.96 6.91
N TYR A 134 -21.34 -0.06 6.09
CA TYR A 134 -20.60 1.04 5.47
C TYR A 134 -19.91 1.92 6.51
N GLN A 135 -20.64 2.39 7.52
CA GLN A 135 -20.07 3.25 8.57
C GLN A 135 -18.97 2.52 9.37
N ASN A 136 -19.14 1.22 9.64
CA ASN A 136 -18.12 0.41 10.31
C ASN A 136 -16.86 0.28 9.45
N ALA A 137 -17.00 -0.09 8.19
CA ALA A 137 -15.87 -0.23 7.26
C ALA A 137 -15.13 1.10 7.06
N VAL A 138 -15.86 2.19 6.81
CA VAL A 138 -15.28 3.53 6.64
C VAL A 138 -14.60 4.01 7.93
N GLY A 139 -15.17 3.72 9.10
CA GLY A 139 -14.58 4.07 10.40
C GLY A 139 -13.21 3.39 10.61
N VAL A 140 -13.11 2.10 10.30
CA VAL A 140 -11.84 1.36 10.37
C VAL A 140 -10.85 1.88 9.33
N MET A 141 -11.29 2.06 8.09
CA MET A 141 -10.45 2.59 7.01
C MET A 141 -9.88 3.97 7.35
N LYS A 142 -10.73 4.86 7.89
CA LYS A 142 -10.28 6.18 8.32
C LYS A 142 -9.16 6.08 9.36
N ASN A 143 -9.31 5.24 10.37
CA ASN A 143 -8.29 5.08 11.41
C ASN A 143 -6.97 4.52 10.82
N VAL A 144 -7.06 3.59 9.88
CA VAL A 144 -5.88 3.07 9.16
C VAL A 144 -5.20 4.17 8.36
N PHE A 145 -5.96 4.97 7.61
CA PHE A 145 -5.38 6.07 6.84
C PHE A 145 -4.79 7.16 7.72
N ASP A 146 -5.47 7.54 8.81
CA ASP A 146 -4.96 8.50 9.78
C ASP A 146 -3.61 8.01 10.36
N GLU A 147 -3.48 6.71 10.69
CA GLU A 147 -2.23 6.16 11.19
C GLU A 147 -1.05 6.36 10.23
N PHE A 148 -1.29 6.15 8.94
CA PHE A 148 -0.21 6.13 7.95
C PHE A 148 0.05 7.50 7.30
N LEU A 149 -0.94 8.39 7.26
CA LEU A 149 -0.88 9.64 6.52
C LEU A 149 -0.78 10.89 7.38
N ASP A 150 -1.20 10.82 8.67
CA ASP A 150 -1.25 11.99 9.52
C ASP A 150 0.09 12.26 10.25
N GLY A 151 0.25 13.52 10.69
CA GLY A 151 1.38 13.98 11.47
C GLY A 151 2.46 14.71 10.67
N GLU A 152 3.47 15.22 11.36
CA GLU A 152 4.60 15.94 10.75
C GLU A 152 5.57 15.02 10.03
N ASP A 153 5.70 13.75 10.45
CA ASP A 153 6.52 12.71 9.83
C ASP A 153 5.69 11.43 9.64
N PRO A 154 4.72 11.42 8.71
CA PRO A 154 3.81 10.30 8.49
C PRO A 154 4.56 9.03 8.08
N VAL A 155 3.92 7.87 8.22
CA VAL A 155 4.53 6.60 7.79
C VAL A 155 4.69 6.57 6.28
N PHE A 156 3.68 7.02 5.54
CA PHE A 156 3.78 7.16 4.10
C PHE A 156 4.28 8.56 3.75
N GLN A 157 5.49 8.58 3.21
CA GLN A 157 6.22 9.79 2.90
C GLN A 157 5.73 10.39 1.56
N ASN A 158 6.22 11.56 1.19
CA ASN A 158 6.03 12.19 -0.13
C ASN A 158 4.64 12.80 -0.41
N GLY A 159 3.67 12.69 0.48
CA GLY A 159 2.32 13.22 0.31
C GLY A 159 1.53 12.60 -0.85
N LYS A 160 1.92 11.38 -1.27
CA LYS A 160 1.23 10.59 -2.30
C LYS A 160 0.82 9.24 -1.72
N PHE A 161 -0.40 8.83 -2.06
CA PHE A 161 -1.00 7.59 -1.61
C PHE A 161 -1.92 7.05 -2.72
N HIS A 162 -2.02 5.72 -2.83
CA HIS A 162 -2.92 5.05 -3.75
C HIS A 162 -3.95 4.23 -2.97
N ILE A 163 -5.22 4.33 -3.36
CA ILE A 163 -6.34 3.67 -2.65
C ILE A 163 -6.81 2.38 -3.34
N GLY A 164 -6.17 2.00 -4.44
CA GLY A 164 -6.59 0.87 -5.25
C GLY A 164 -7.96 1.12 -5.89
N THR A 165 -8.99 0.43 -5.41
CA THR A 165 -10.39 0.52 -5.82
C THR A 165 -10.78 -0.31 -7.05
N ASP A 166 -9.93 -1.25 -7.45
CA ASP A 166 -10.25 -2.19 -8.50
C ASP A 166 -10.99 -3.44 -7.96
N GLU A 167 -11.56 -4.18 -8.89
CA GLU A 167 -12.20 -5.48 -8.67
C GLU A 167 -13.35 -5.55 -7.65
N TYR A 168 -13.89 -4.40 -7.21
CA TYR A 168 -15.13 -4.43 -6.40
C TYR A 168 -16.30 -4.82 -7.30
N ASP A 169 -17.03 -5.90 -6.93
CA ASP A 169 -18.05 -6.47 -7.78
C ASP A 169 -19.24 -5.52 -7.95
N LYS A 170 -19.60 -5.26 -9.21
CA LYS A 170 -20.73 -4.37 -9.56
C LYS A 170 -22.07 -4.86 -9.02
N SER A 171 -22.24 -6.15 -8.79
CA SER A 171 -23.45 -6.71 -8.19
C SER A 171 -23.73 -6.19 -6.78
N TYR A 172 -22.69 -5.67 -6.09
CA TYR A 172 -22.82 -5.08 -4.77
C TYR A 172 -23.18 -3.59 -4.80
N SER A 173 -23.08 -2.93 -5.95
CA SER A 173 -23.39 -1.51 -6.10
C SER A 173 -24.87 -1.17 -6.23
N GLU A 174 -25.75 -2.18 -6.34
CA GLU A 174 -27.21 -1.97 -6.49
C GLU A 174 -27.93 -1.76 -5.15
N VAL A 175 -27.21 -1.71 -4.03
CA VAL A 175 -27.78 -1.67 -2.67
C VAL A 175 -27.60 -0.31 -1.99
N VAL A 176 -27.00 0.66 -2.65
CA VAL A 176 -26.81 2.02 -2.11
C VAL A 176 -27.72 3.01 -2.82
#